data_9190a7baf204fa07da05d40879194196
#
_entry.id   9190a7baf204fa07da05d40879194196
#
_cell.length_a   1.000
_cell.length_b   1.000
_cell.length_c   1.000
_cell.angle_alpha   90.00
_cell.angle_beta   90.00
_cell.angle_gamma   90.00
#
_symmetry.space_group_name_H-M   'P 1'
#
loop_
_entity.id
_entity.type
_entity.pdbx_description
1 polymer ?
#
loop_
_entity_poly.entity_id
_entity_poly.type
_entity_poly.pdbx_seq_one_letter_code
_entity_poly.pdbx_strand_id
1 'polypeptide(L)'
;MAVAIEQALPEYETVVFQDGWPEDPNAFEDADVVVMYCDGGGRHPVNQHLDQLDKLADQGVGVVCIHYGVEVPKGESGDHFLKWIGGYFETHWSVNPHWEAEFKAFPDHPVSRGVKPFTINDEWYYHMRFRAEMKGVTPILSAIPPASTLSRPDGPHSGNPHVRAKAGQPQHVAWVAERENGGRGFGFTGGHFHWNWGDPNFRKVVLNAIAWTAH
;
A
#
# COMPACT_ATOMS: atom_id res chain seq x y z
N MET A 1 -14.66 0.95 3.01
CA MET A 1 -13.68 2.05 2.99
C MET A 1 -14.38 3.39 2.74
N ALA A 2 -15.10 3.61 1.65
CA ALA A 2 -15.79 4.86 1.34
C ALA A 2 -16.60 5.43 2.53
N VAL A 3 -17.52 4.65 3.11
CA VAL A 3 -18.29 5.07 4.29
C VAL A 3 -17.39 5.51 5.47
N ALA A 4 -16.25 4.84 5.68
CA ALA A 4 -15.33 5.21 6.74
C ALA A 4 -14.60 6.53 6.44
N ILE A 5 -14.31 6.80 5.17
CA ILE A 5 -13.74 8.08 4.72
C ILE A 5 -14.75 9.20 4.97
N GLU A 6 -15.95 9.09 4.46
CA GLU A 6 -17.02 10.11 4.61
C GLU A 6 -17.36 10.41 6.07
N GLN A 7 -17.33 9.39 6.94
CA GLN A 7 -17.59 9.58 8.38
C GLN A 7 -16.42 10.24 9.12
N ALA A 8 -15.19 9.95 8.74
CA ALA A 8 -13.99 10.44 9.44
C ALA A 8 -13.45 11.73 8.83
N LEU A 9 -13.70 11.96 7.56
CA LEU A 9 -13.19 13.06 6.74
C LEU A 9 -14.38 13.66 5.96
N PRO A 10 -15.31 14.37 6.63
CA PRO A 10 -16.56 14.83 6.01
C PRO A 10 -16.38 15.89 4.91
N GLU A 11 -15.18 16.43 4.78
CA GLU A 11 -14.78 17.31 3.68
C GLU A 11 -14.45 16.58 2.37
N TYR A 12 -14.39 15.24 2.39
CA TYR A 12 -14.11 14.42 1.21
C TYR A 12 -15.39 13.81 0.65
N GLU A 13 -15.55 13.90 -0.65
CA GLU A 13 -16.52 13.12 -1.41
C GLU A 13 -15.87 11.83 -1.93
N THR A 14 -16.58 10.70 -1.89
CA THR A 14 -16.07 9.44 -2.39
C THR A 14 -16.91 8.93 -3.55
N VAL A 15 -16.23 8.59 -4.65
CA VAL A 15 -16.83 7.87 -5.79
C VAL A 15 -16.25 6.46 -5.82
N VAL A 16 -17.12 5.45 -5.86
CA VAL A 16 -16.72 4.04 -5.80
C VAL A 16 -16.98 3.36 -7.13
N PHE A 17 -15.93 2.81 -7.72
CA PHE A 17 -16.02 1.91 -8.87
C PHE A 17 -15.77 0.48 -8.41
N GLN A 18 -16.58 -0.45 -8.91
CA GLN A 18 -16.50 -1.88 -8.60
C GLN A 18 -16.27 -2.69 -9.86
N ASP A 19 -15.69 -3.88 -9.69
CA ASP A 19 -15.50 -4.87 -10.75
C ASP A 19 -14.57 -4.43 -11.90
N GLY A 20 -13.62 -3.53 -11.61
CA GLY A 20 -12.57 -3.15 -12.57
C GLY A 20 -12.23 -1.67 -12.58
N TRP A 21 -11.63 -1.25 -13.66
CA TRP A 21 -11.34 0.16 -13.94
C TRP A 21 -12.57 0.85 -14.52
N PRO A 22 -12.85 2.12 -14.17
CA PRO A 22 -14.02 2.82 -14.69
C PRO A 22 -13.93 2.97 -16.21
N GLU A 23 -15.08 2.74 -16.89
CA GLU A 23 -15.18 2.86 -18.35
C GLU A 23 -15.25 4.32 -18.81
N ASP A 24 -15.74 5.23 -17.95
CA ASP A 24 -15.77 6.65 -18.22
C ASP A 24 -14.34 7.23 -18.19
N PRO A 25 -13.82 7.79 -19.28
CA PRO A 25 -12.48 8.38 -19.32
C PRO A 25 -12.35 9.59 -18.37
N ASN A 26 -13.45 10.24 -18.00
CA ASN A 26 -13.49 11.41 -17.12
C ASN A 26 -13.70 11.03 -15.63
N ALA A 27 -13.74 9.75 -15.31
CA ALA A 27 -14.04 9.26 -13.97
C ALA A 27 -13.10 9.82 -12.87
N PHE A 28 -11.95 10.37 -13.23
CA PHE A 28 -10.94 10.92 -12.33
C PHE A 28 -10.70 12.42 -12.51
N GLU A 29 -11.57 13.14 -13.26
CA GLU A 29 -11.30 14.55 -13.67
C GLU A 29 -11.07 15.47 -12.46
N ASP A 30 -11.83 15.26 -11.37
CA ASP A 30 -11.73 16.07 -10.15
C ASP A 30 -11.13 15.28 -8.97
N ALA A 31 -10.42 14.18 -9.23
CA ALA A 31 -9.88 13.35 -8.17
C ALA A 31 -8.61 13.96 -7.55
N ASP A 32 -8.61 14.18 -6.24
CA ASP A 32 -7.41 14.50 -5.46
C ASP A 32 -6.58 13.24 -5.16
N VAL A 33 -7.23 12.08 -5.04
CA VAL A 33 -6.58 10.81 -4.75
C VAL A 33 -7.32 9.62 -5.37
N VAL A 34 -6.56 8.68 -5.92
CA VAL A 34 -7.06 7.38 -6.40
C VAL A 34 -6.68 6.30 -5.39
N VAL A 35 -7.68 5.60 -4.85
CA VAL A 35 -7.48 4.52 -3.87
C VAL A 35 -7.80 3.18 -4.55
N MET A 36 -6.81 2.30 -4.62
CA MET A 36 -6.95 0.96 -5.20
C MET A 36 -6.92 -0.11 -4.11
N TYR A 37 -8.07 -0.74 -3.88
CA TYR A 37 -8.24 -1.90 -3.02
C TYR A 37 -8.94 -2.98 -3.87
N CYS A 38 -8.15 -3.76 -4.58
CA CYS A 38 -8.59 -4.56 -5.71
C CYS A 38 -7.74 -5.84 -5.84
N ASP A 39 -8.04 -6.67 -6.82
CA ASP A 39 -7.19 -7.78 -7.26
C ASP A 39 -5.82 -7.25 -7.71
N GLY A 40 -4.78 -8.02 -7.44
CA GLY A 40 -3.40 -7.70 -7.77
C GLY A 40 -2.78 -8.61 -8.83
N GLY A 41 -1.46 -8.49 -8.97
CA GLY A 41 -0.68 -9.24 -9.92
C GLY A 41 -1.09 -8.96 -11.37
N GLY A 42 -1.13 -9.99 -12.18
CA GLY A 42 -1.51 -9.87 -13.60
C GLY A 42 -2.96 -9.44 -13.84
N ARG A 43 -3.81 -9.51 -12.80
CA ARG A 43 -5.23 -9.08 -12.86
C ARG A 43 -5.48 -7.70 -12.27
N HIS A 44 -4.43 -7.01 -11.83
CA HIS A 44 -4.59 -5.67 -11.30
C HIS A 44 -5.22 -4.74 -12.36
N PRO A 45 -6.35 -4.07 -12.07
CA PRO A 45 -7.09 -3.29 -13.07
C PRO A 45 -6.24 -2.22 -13.74
N VAL A 46 -5.28 -1.63 -13.04
CA VAL A 46 -4.42 -0.57 -13.58
C VAL A 46 -3.46 -1.04 -14.68
N ASN A 47 -3.17 -2.34 -14.80
CA ASN A 47 -2.17 -2.83 -15.77
C ASN A 47 -2.46 -2.42 -17.23
N GLN A 48 -3.72 -2.19 -17.56
CA GLN A 48 -4.13 -1.72 -18.89
C GLN A 48 -4.37 -0.21 -18.96
N HIS A 49 -4.12 0.52 -17.87
CA HIS A 49 -4.41 1.94 -17.69
C HIS A 49 -3.23 2.72 -17.09
N LEU A 50 -2.01 2.19 -17.23
CA LEU A 50 -0.79 2.78 -16.66
C LEU A 50 -0.60 4.23 -17.09
N ASP A 51 -0.75 4.50 -18.39
CA ASP A 51 -0.62 5.86 -18.95
C ASP A 51 -1.65 6.85 -18.40
N GLN A 52 -2.87 6.37 -18.12
CA GLN A 52 -3.93 7.21 -17.54
C GLN A 52 -3.59 7.59 -16.11
N LEU A 53 -3.25 6.61 -15.26
CA LEU A 53 -2.88 6.89 -13.88
C LEU A 53 -1.56 7.67 -13.79
N ASP A 54 -0.63 7.43 -14.71
CA ASP A 54 0.63 8.16 -14.75
C ASP A 54 0.42 9.65 -15.02
N LYS A 55 -0.46 10.00 -15.96
CA LYS A 55 -0.84 11.41 -16.22
C LYS A 55 -1.48 12.06 -14.98
N LEU A 56 -2.37 11.37 -14.29
CA LEU A 56 -2.97 11.86 -13.04
C LEU A 56 -1.89 12.07 -11.95
N ALA A 57 -1.00 11.11 -11.80
CA ALA A 57 0.11 11.21 -10.86
C ALA A 57 1.07 12.36 -11.20
N ASP A 58 1.32 12.62 -12.49
CA ASP A 58 2.14 13.76 -12.95
C ASP A 58 1.45 15.11 -12.70
N GLN A 59 0.13 15.15 -12.65
CA GLN A 59 -0.68 16.31 -12.23
C GLN A 59 -0.73 16.52 -10.72
N GLY A 60 -0.15 15.60 -9.95
CA GLY A 60 -0.12 15.67 -8.48
C GLY A 60 -1.14 14.81 -7.78
N VAL A 61 -2.08 14.19 -8.51
CA VAL A 61 -3.10 13.31 -7.91
C VAL A 61 -2.45 12.23 -7.06
N GLY A 62 -2.93 12.05 -5.84
CA GLY A 62 -2.45 11.05 -4.91
C GLY A 62 -2.75 9.62 -5.35
N VAL A 63 -1.88 8.68 -4.99
CA VAL A 63 -2.08 7.24 -5.29
C VAL A 63 -1.96 6.43 -4.03
N VAL A 64 -3.00 5.67 -3.70
CA VAL A 64 -3.07 4.78 -2.53
C VAL A 64 -3.36 3.36 -2.97
N CYS A 65 -2.51 2.42 -2.57
CA CYS A 65 -2.70 1.00 -2.85
C CYS A 65 -2.82 0.21 -1.55
N ILE A 66 -3.88 -0.60 -1.45
CA ILE A 66 -4.21 -1.34 -0.23
C ILE A 66 -4.22 -2.84 -0.53
N HIS A 67 -3.56 -3.60 0.34
CA HIS A 67 -3.49 -5.07 0.37
C HIS A 67 -3.04 -5.63 -0.99
N TYR A 68 -3.86 -6.46 -1.64
CA TYR A 68 -3.49 -7.07 -2.91
C TYR A 68 -3.29 -6.03 -4.03
N GLY A 69 -3.87 -4.83 -3.88
CA GLY A 69 -3.61 -3.69 -4.76
C GLY A 69 -2.18 -3.13 -4.73
N VAL A 70 -1.27 -3.64 -3.89
CA VAL A 70 0.16 -3.31 -3.95
C VAL A 70 0.96 -4.26 -4.85
N GLU A 71 0.35 -5.34 -5.35
CA GLU A 71 1.01 -6.32 -6.20
C GLU A 71 0.73 -6.05 -7.67
N VAL A 72 1.80 -5.91 -8.46
CA VAL A 72 1.74 -5.79 -9.91
C VAL A 72 2.88 -6.59 -10.55
N PRO A 73 2.79 -6.92 -11.85
CA PRO A 73 3.89 -7.55 -12.57
C PRO A 73 5.18 -6.73 -12.52
N LYS A 74 6.31 -7.42 -12.42
CA LYS A 74 7.62 -6.81 -12.61
C LYS A 74 7.75 -6.21 -14.01
N GLY A 75 8.52 -5.13 -14.14
CA GLY A 75 8.70 -4.38 -15.38
C GLY A 75 7.81 -3.14 -15.38
N GLU A 76 7.14 -2.85 -16.46
CA GLU A 76 6.42 -1.59 -16.67
C GLU A 76 5.47 -1.22 -15.52
N SER A 77 4.58 -2.15 -15.11
CA SER A 77 3.69 -1.91 -13.97
C SER A 77 4.47 -1.67 -12.66
N GLY A 78 5.50 -2.48 -12.38
CA GLY A 78 6.35 -2.32 -11.20
C GLY A 78 7.10 -0.98 -11.21
N ASP A 79 7.60 -0.55 -12.37
CA ASP A 79 8.31 0.73 -12.52
C ASP A 79 7.38 1.92 -12.24
N HIS A 80 6.12 1.87 -12.72
CA HIS A 80 5.09 2.85 -12.38
C HIS A 80 4.78 2.85 -10.87
N PHE A 81 4.65 1.69 -10.23
CA PHE A 81 4.43 1.63 -8.79
C PHE A 81 5.60 2.19 -7.98
N LEU A 82 6.83 1.95 -8.40
CA LEU A 82 7.99 2.62 -7.82
C LEU A 82 7.90 4.15 -7.98
N LYS A 83 7.42 4.65 -9.14
CA LYS A 83 7.19 6.08 -9.37
C LYS A 83 6.05 6.62 -8.49
N TRP A 84 4.90 5.94 -8.44
CA TRP A 84 3.69 6.48 -7.82
C TRP A 84 3.69 6.37 -6.30
N ILE A 85 3.95 5.17 -5.78
CA ILE A 85 3.86 4.85 -4.35
C ILE A 85 5.19 4.41 -3.72
N GLY A 86 6.28 4.41 -4.49
CA GLY A 86 7.62 4.15 -3.98
C GLY A 86 7.98 2.69 -3.73
N GLY A 87 7.05 1.77 -3.87
CA GLY A 87 7.27 0.34 -3.65
C GLY A 87 6.10 -0.52 -4.08
N TYR A 88 6.33 -1.81 -4.28
CA TYR A 88 5.30 -2.77 -4.69
C TYR A 88 5.67 -4.19 -4.28
N PHE A 89 4.71 -5.10 -4.30
CA PHE A 89 4.95 -6.53 -4.17
C PHE A 89 5.44 -7.10 -5.51
N GLU A 90 6.62 -7.71 -5.51
CA GLU A 90 7.18 -8.40 -6.67
C GLU A 90 7.18 -9.91 -6.41
N THR A 91 6.56 -10.70 -7.30
CA THR A 91 6.58 -12.17 -7.20
C THR A 91 8.00 -12.72 -7.20
N HIS A 92 8.25 -13.80 -6.44
CA HIS A 92 9.57 -14.41 -6.19
C HIS A 92 10.56 -13.51 -5.42
N TRP A 93 10.10 -12.36 -4.91
CA TRP A 93 10.86 -11.44 -4.08
C TRP A 93 10.15 -11.13 -2.78
N SER A 94 8.92 -10.66 -2.85
CA SER A 94 8.05 -10.39 -1.70
C SER A 94 7.29 -11.66 -1.28
N VAL A 95 6.77 -11.69 -0.07
CA VAL A 95 6.01 -12.81 0.50
C VAL A 95 4.76 -12.35 1.23
N ASN A 96 3.74 -13.23 1.30
CA ASN A 96 2.41 -12.94 1.83
C ASN A 96 1.96 -13.90 2.95
N PRO A 97 2.71 -14.07 4.03
CA PRO A 97 2.27 -14.91 5.14
C PRO A 97 1.21 -14.22 6.01
N HIS A 98 0.35 -15.01 6.66
CA HIS A 98 -0.44 -14.54 7.79
C HIS A 98 0.45 -14.52 9.04
N TRP A 99 0.47 -13.38 9.74
CA TRP A 99 1.19 -13.27 11.01
C TRP A 99 0.69 -12.11 11.85
N GLU A 100 0.91 -12.21 13.15
CA GLU A 100 0.61 -11.16 14.10
C GLU A 100 1.77 -10.15 14.10
N ALA A 101 1.50 -8.93 13.64
CA ALA A 101 2.45 -7.84 13.60
C ALA A 101 2.25 -6.92 14.81
N GLU A 102 3.36 -6.60 15.50
CA GLU A 102 3.38 -5.69 16.63
C GLU A 102 4.01 -4.35 16.21
N PHE A 103 3.23 -3.28 16.23
CA PHE A 103 3.66 -1.93 15.88
C PHE A 103 3.81 -1.09 17.15
N LYS A 104 5.08 -0.84 17.55
CA LYS A 104 5.42 -0.16 18.81
C LYS A 104 5.81 1.30 18.65
N ALA A 105 6.36 1.65 17.50
CA ALA A 105 6.90 2.97 17.22
C ALA A 105 6.52 3.42 15.81
N PHE A 106 6.32 4.71 15.66
CA PHE A 106 5.92 5.34 14.42
C PHE A 106 6.81 6.55 14.14
N PRO A 107 7.05 6.90 12.87
CA PRO A 107 7.77 8.12 12.54
C PRO A 107 6.93 9.36 12.93
N ASP A 108 7.60 10.50 13.12
CA ASP A 108 6.92 11.79 13.21
C ASP A 108 6.44 12.19 11.80
N HIS A 109 5.24 11.75 11.48
CA HIS A 109 4.63 11.94 10.16
C HIS A 109 3.11 12.13 10.29
N PRO A 110 2.45 12.96 9.43
CA PRO A 110 1.01 13.16 9.48
C PRO A 110 0.20 11.85 9.46
N VAL A 111 0.64 10.84 8.71
CA VAL A 111 -0.02 9.52 8.62
C VAL A 111 0.00 8.77 9.95
N SER A 112 0.99 9.02 10.79
CA SER A 112 1.09 8.42 12.14
C SER A 112 0.34 9.19 13.22
N ARG A 113 -0.25 10.34 12.90
CA ARG A 113 -0.87 11.21 13.90
C ARG A 113 -2.00 10.52 14.66
N GLY A 114 -1.87 10.47 15.96
CA GLY A 114 -2.86 9.87 16.86
C GLY A 114 -2.98 8.34 16.78
N VAL A 115 -2.09 7.67 16.04
CA VAL A 115 -1.95 6.21 16.06
C VAL A 115 -1.24 5.81 17.33
N LYS A 116 -1.78 4.80 18.02
CA LYS A 116 -1.18 4.24 19.25
C LYS A 116 -0.58 2.87 18.93
N PRO A 117 0.39 2.37 19.72
CA PRO A 117 0.89 1.00 19.60
C PRO A 117 -0.26 0.00 19.55
N PHE A 118 -0.18 -0.96 18.62
CA PHE A 118 -1.18 -2.00 18.45
C PHE A 118 -0.55 -3.28 17.89
N THR A 119 -1.23 -4.38 18.13
CA THR A 119 -0.84 -5.70 17.63
C THR A 119 -2.04 -6.30 16.91
N ILE A 120 -1.83 -6.79 15.69
CA ILE A 120 -2.92 -7.29 14.87
C ILE A 120 -2.44 -8.37 13.89
N ASN A 121 -3.21 -9.44 13.77
CA ASN A 121 -2.97 -10.49 12.79
C ASN A 121 -3.62 -10.12 11.46
N ASP A 122 -2.83 -10.22 10.37
CA ASP A 122 -3.32 -10.06 9.00
C ASP A 122 -2.43 -10.86 8.03
N GLU A 123 -2.78 -10.89 6.76
CA GLU A 123 -1.87 -11.31 5.70
C GLU A 123 -0.94 -10.15 5.35
N TRP A 124 0.01 -9.90 6.26
CA TRP A 124 0.95 -8.80 6.08
C TRP A 124 2.03 -9.19 5.07
N TYR A 125 1.95 -8.61 3.87
CA TYR A 125 3.02 -8.77 2.87
C TYR A 125 4.27 -8.05 3.35
N TYR A 126 5.42 -8.64 3.09
CA TYR A 126 6.69 -8.01 3.42
C TYR A 126 7.80 -8.34 2.42
N HIS A 127 8.99 -7.78 2.63
CA HIS A 127 10.10 -7.78 1.70
C HIS A 127 9.69 -7.15 0.35
N MET A 128 9.07 -5.98 0.44
CA MET A 128 8.59 -5.24 -0.72
C MET A 128 9.77 -4.77 -1.58
N ARG A 129 9.51 -4.59 -2.87
CA ARG A 129 10.43 -3.89 -3.76
C ARG A 129 10.25 -2.39 -3.55
N PHE A 130 11.29 -1.67 -3.16
CA PHE A 130 11.28 -0.22 -2.98
C PHE A 130 12.18 0.47 -4.00
N ARG A 131 12.02 1.78 -4.15
CA ARG A 131 12.98 2.65 -4.84
C ARG A 131 14.39 2.43 -4.29
N ALA A 132 15.40 2.62 -5.14
CA ALA A 132 16.79 2.55 -4.71
C ALA A 132 17.01 3.48 -3.50
N GLU A 133 17.71 2.96 -2.46
CA GLU A 133 18.01 3.69 -1.23
C GLU A 133 16.80 4.30 -0.52
N MET A 134 15.60 3.77 -0.77
CA MET A 134 14.33 4.32 -0.25
C MET A 134 14.12 5.81 -0.57
N LYS A 135 14.63 6.30 -1.71
CA LYS A 135 14.56 7.71 -2.09
C LYS A 135 13.12 8.23 -2.07
N GLY A 136 12.83 9.20 -1.19
CA GLY A 136 11.50 9.78 -1.01
C GLY A 136 10.46 8.79 -0.44
N VAL A 137 10.89 7.70 0.18
CA VAL A 137 10.01 6.71 0.82
C VAL A 137 10.24 6.70 2.33
N THR A 138 9.16 6.86 3.09
CA THR A 138 9.17 6.81 4.56
C THR A 138 8.33 5.64 5.05
N PRO A 139 8.91 4.65 5.75
CA PRO A 139 8.16 3.60 6.41
C PRO A 139 7.24 4.15 7.50
N ILE A 140 5.97 3.75 7.49
CA ILE A 140 4.97 4.14 8.50
C ILE A 140 4.73 3.00 9.49
N LEU A 141 4.52 1.79 9.01
CA LEU A 141 4.42 0.59 9.85
C LEU A 141 5.55 -0.37 9.53
N SER A 142 6.28 -0.73 10.58
CA SER A 142 7.38 -1.70 10.49
C SER A 142 7.30 -2.68 11.67
N ALA A 143 7.48 -3.96 11.37
CA ALA A 143 7.52 -5.00 12.38
C ALA A 143 8.50 -6.10 11.97
N ILE A 144 8.89 -6.95 12.92
CA ILE A 144 9.78 -8.09 12.66
C ILE A 144 8.91 -9.34 12.47
N PRO A 145 8.83 -9.91 11.24
CA PRO A 145 8.08 -11.13 11.01
C PRO A 145 8.67 -12.29 11.82
N PRO A 146 7.84 -13.13 12.43
CA PRO A 146 8.32 -14.31 13.16
C PRO A 146 8.98 -15.32 12.21
N ALA A 147 9.94 -16.09 12.72
CA ALA A 147 10.69 -17.07 11.93
C ALA A 147 9.80 -18.11 11.23
N SER A 148 8.62 -18.39 11.78
CA SER A 148 7.62 -19.28 11.17
C SER A 148 7.16 -18.85 9.78
N THR A 149 7.18 -17.56 9.47
CA THR A 149 6.81 -17.02 8.14
C THR A 149 7.83 -17.41 7.05
N LEU A 150 9.04 -17.80 7.44
CA LEU A 150 10.13 -18.19 6.54
C LEU A 150 10.18 -19.70 6.24
N SER A 151 9.33 -20.50 6.88
CA SER A 151 9.27 -21.96 6.73
C SER A 151 8.57 -22.42 5.45
N ARG A 152 7.86 -21.54 4.77
CA ARG A 152 7.17 -21.85 3.52
C ARG A 152 8.19 -22.18 2.40
N PRO A 153 7.90 -23.15 1.53
CA PRO A 153 8.77 -23.47 0.39
C PRO A 153 8.89 -22.28 -0.57
N ASP A 154 9.90 -22.32 -1.42
CA ASP A 154 10.09 -21.29 -2.44
C ASP A 154 8.91 -21.27 -3.43
N GLY A 155 8.48 -20.08 -3.79
CA GLY A 155 7.35 -19.88 -4.68
C GLY A 155 7.11 -18.39 -4.95
N PRO A 156 6.17 -18.09 -5.84
CA PRO A 156 5.93 -16.70 -6.26
C PRO A 156 5.55 -15.77 -5.11
N HIS A 157 4.89 -16.29 -4.05
CA HIS A 157 4.40 -15.51 -2.89
C HIS A 157 4.86 -16.09 -1.55
N SER A 158 5.49 -17.26 -1.52
CA SER A 158 5.63 -18.03 -0.28
C SER A 158 6.99 -18.00 0.37
N GLY A 159 8.07 -17.95 -0.39
CA GLY A 159 9.42 -17.91 0.14
C GLY A 159 10.45 -17.75 -0.98
N ASN A 160 11.63 -17.31 -0.61
CA ASN A 160 12.78 -17.20 -1.49
C ASN A 160 14.07 -16.95 -0.67
N PRO A 161 15.28 -17.13 -1.25
CA PRO A 161 16.53 -16.91 -0.54
C PRO A 161 16.69 -15.45 -0.05
N HIS A 162 16.18 -14.47 -0.78
CA HIS A 162 16.33 -13.05 -0.45
C HIS A 162 15.57 -12.70 0.84
N VAL A 163 14.33 -13.16 0.99
CA VAL A 163 13.54 -12.91 2.19
C VAL A 163 14.15 -13.63 3.40
N ARG A 164 14.66 -14.86 3.23
CA ARG A 164 15.32 -15.60 4.32
C ARG A 164 16.61 -14.92 4.79
N ALA A 165 17.34 -14.26 3.91
CA ALA A 165 18.52 -13.47 4.27
C ALA A 165 18.19 -12.23 5.13
N LYS A 166 16.92 -11.86 5.24
CA LYS A 166 16.40 -10.76 6.06
C LYS A 166 15.73 -11.21 7.36
N ALA A 167 15.90 -12.48 7.73
CA ALA A 167 15.36 -13.03 8.98
C ALA A 167 15.71 -12.16 10.19
N GLY A 168 14.74 -11.88 11.04
CA GLY A 168 14.91 -11.08 12.25
C GLY A 168 15.11 -9.58 12.03
N GLN A 169 15.04 -9.10 10.78
CA GLN A 169 15.12 -7.68 10.47
C GLN A 169 13.71 -7.06 10.33
N PRO A 170 13.54 -5.79 10.75
CA PRO A 170 12.28 -5.08 10.52
C PRO A 170 11.91 -5.07 9.03
N GLN A 171 10.64 -5.31 8.77
CA GLN A 171 10.04 -5.25 7.44
C GLN A 171 8.98 -4.15 7.41
N HIS A 172 8.91 -3.42 6.31
CA HIS A 172 7.97 -2.32 6.13
C HIS A 172 6.70 -2.83 5.46
N VAL A 173 5.57 -2.68 6.15
CA VAL A 173 4.26 -3.17 5.70
C VAL A 173 3.28 -2.03 5.40
N ALA A 174 3.63 -0.80 5.76
CA ALA A 174 3.01 0.42 5.27
C ALA A 174 4.07 1.50 5.10
N TRP A 175 3.94 2.28 4.04
CA TRP A 175 4.91 3.33 3.70
C TRP A 175 4.23 4.45 2.92
N VAL A 176 4.80 5.63 2.98
CA VAL A 176 4.47 6.76 2.12
C VAL A 176 5.59 7.03 1.13
N ALA A 177 5.26 7.66 0.04
CA ALA A 177 6.23 8.13 -0.95
C ALA A 177 5.92 9.56 -1.39
N GLU A 178 6.95 10.36 -1.48
CA GLU A 178 6.90 11.68 -2.08
C GLU A 178 7.49 11.62 -3.49
N ARG A 179 6.83 12.25 -4.44
CA ARG A 179 7.27 12.39 -5.83
C ARG A 179 7.95 13.73 -6.03
N GLU A 180 8.84 13.83 -7.02
CA GLU A 180 9.60 15.06 -7.31
C GLU A 180 8.68 16.22 -7.74
N ASN A 181 7.50 15.93 -8.26
CA ASN A 181 6.47 16.93 -8.62
C ASN A 181 5.61 17.39 -7.42
N GLY A 182 5.91 16.93 -6.20
CA GLY A 182 5.14 17.21 -4.98
C GLY A 182 3.96 16.28 -4.75
N GLY A 183 3.60 15.42 -5.70
CA GLY A 183 2.55 14.43 -5.52
C GLY A 183 2.96 13.34 -4.51
N ARG A 184 1.98 12.64 -3.96
CA ARG A 184 2.17 11.70 -2.86
C ARG A 184 1.61 10.33 -3.15
N GLY A 185 2.17 9.31 -2.51
CA GLY A 185 1.71 7.95 -2.62
C GLY A 185 1.73 7.20 -1.28
N PHE A 186 0.93 6.16 -1.17
CA PHE A 186 0.88 5.31 0.01
C PHE A 186 0.66 3.86 -0.38
N GLY A 187 1.43 2.96 0.22
CA GLY A 187 1.25 1.52 0.13
C GLY A 187 0.97 0.92 1.51
N PHE A 188 -0.01 0.02 1.58
CA PHE A 188 -0.43 -0.65 2.80
C PHE A 188 -0.73 -2.12 2.53
N THR A 189 0.00 -3.03 3.16
CA THR A 189 -0.08 -4.46 2.83
C THR A 189 -1.12 -5.24 3.62
N GLY A 190 -1.65 -4.69 4.73
CA GLY A 190 -2.76 -5.27 5.47
C GLY A 190 -4.11 -5.09 4.78
N GLY A 191 -5.15 -5.74 5.32
CA GLY A 191 -6.51 -5.62 4.82
C GLY A 191 -7.11 -6.93 4.27
N HIS A 192 -6.40 -8.05 4.37
CA HIS A 192 -6.94 -9.35 4.03
C HIS A 192 -8.12 -9.71 4.94
N PHE A 193 -7.96 -9.51 6.22
CA PHE A 193 -9.04 -9.74 7.17
C PHE A 193 -9.90 -8.47 7.31
N HIS A 194 -11.04 -8.45 6.65
CA HIS A 194 -11.93 -7.28 6.62
C HIS A 194 -12.41 -6.83 7.99
N TRP A 195 -12.49 -7.72 8.99
CA TRP A 195 -12.82 -7.32 10.38
C TRP A 195 -11.77 -6.45 11.03
N ASN A 196 -10.51 -6.43 10.52
CA ASN A 196 -9.45 -5.57 11.01
C ASN A 196 -9.75 -4.08 10.79
N TRP A 197 -10.64 -3.74 9.85
CA TRP A 197 -11.14 -2.37 9.71
C TRP A 197 -11.92 -1.88 10.93
N GLY A 198 -12.32 -2.78 11.84
CA GLY A 198 -12.87 -2.44 13.16
C GLY A 198 -11.83 -1.90 14.14
N ASP A 199 -10.54 -2.23 13.99
CA ASP A 199 -9.49 -1.69 14.85
C ASP A 199 -9.26 -0.19 14.56
N PRO A 200 -9.31 0.67 15.60
CA PRO A 200 -9.21 2.12 15.39
C PRO A 200 -7.84 2.58 14.93
N ASN A 201 -6.74 1.91 15.29
CA ASN A 201 -5.39 2.29 14.87
C ASN A 201 -5.11 1.82 13.44
N PHE A 202 -5.50 0.59 13.11
CA PHE A 202 -5.42 0.04 11.75
C PHE A 202 -6.14 0.96 10.76
N ARG A 203 -7.40 1.30 11.05
CA ARG A 203 -8.20 2.20 10.21
C ARG A 203 -7.62 3.62 10.15
N LYS A 204 -7.13 4.15 11.29
CA LYS A 204 -6.60 5.51 11.38
C LYS A 204 -5.37 5.71 10.50
N VAL A 205 -4.45 4.77 10.43
CA VAL A 205 -3.28 4.85 9.54
C VAL A 205 -3.72 5.06 8.10
N VAL A 206 -4.69 4.29 7.63
CA VAL A 206 -5.15 4.36 6.24
C VAL A 206 -5.94 5.64 5.98
N LEU A 207 -6.81 6.07 6.90
CA LEU A 207 -7.56 7.33 6.76
C LEU A 207 -6.63 8.54 6.75
N ASN A 208 -5.67 8.59 7.68
CA ASN A 208 -4.65 9.64 7.68
C ASN A 208 -3.82 9.65 6.39
N ALA A 209 -3.51 8.46 5.85
CA ALA A 209 -2.76 8.33 4.61
C ALA A 209 -3.55 8.85 3.42
N ILE A 210 -4.83 8.53 3.30
CA ILE A 210 -5.70 9.04 2.24
C ILE A 210 -5.76 10.57 2.31
N ALA A 211 -6.04 11.14 3.50
CA ALA A 211 -6.06 12.59 3.69
C ALA A 211 -4.71 13.25 3.35
N TRP A 212 -3.61 12.66 3.78
CA TRP A 212 -2.28 13.20 3.47
C TRP A 212 -1.93 13.10 1.99
N THR A 213 -2.38 12.05 1.33
CA THR A 213 -2.06 11.78 -0.08
C THR A 213 -2.88 12.66 -1.02
N ALA A 214 -4.07 13.12 -0.61
CA ALA A 214 -4.96 14.01 -1.36
C ALA A 214 -4.50 15.49 -1.39
N HIS A 215 -3.44 15.86 -0.65
CA HIS A 215 -2.90 17.24 -0.54
C HIS A 215 -1.48 17.34 -1.19
#